data_9a062aa76259617c133e82aca78a863d
#
_entry.id   9a062aa76259617c133e82aca78a863d
#
_cell.length_a   1.000
_cell.length_b   1.000
_cell.length_c   1.000
_cell.angle_alpha   90.00
_cell.angle_beta   90.00
_cell.angle_gamma   90.00
#
_symmetry.space_group_name_H-M   'P 1'
#
loop_
_entity.id
_entity.type
_entity.pdbx_description
1 polymer ?
#
loop_
_entity_poly.entity_id
_entity_poly.type
_entity_poly.pdbx_seq_one_letter_code
_entity_poly.pdbx_strand_id
1 'polypeptide(L)'
;MPPVRTTTDAFLHTTTCNAIAKTGRKTLLVAGVATEIIVQHSALSGAARGLDVQVVVDACGGLSARTEDAAFRRLAQAGVVTTSVASIAGQLAGDFTQPKAGQAIGILYEMAST
;
A
#
# COMPACT_ATOMS: atom_id res chain seq x y z
N MET A 1 -10.17 16.93 -9.68
CA MET A 1 -10.96 16.31 -8.60
C MET A 1 -10.79 14.80 -8.69
N PRO A 2 -10.44 14.16 -7.57
CA PRO A 2 -10.33 12.72 -7.61
C PRO A 2 -11.68 12.07 -7.89
N PRO A 3 -11.72 10.92 -8.57
CA PRO A 3 -12.98 10.22 -8.81
C PRO A 3 -13.63 9.73 -7.51
N VAL A 4 -14.95 9.81 -7.44
CA VAL A 4 -15.72 9.30 -6.31
C VAL A 4 -15.91 7.79 -6.48
N ARG A 5 -15.45 7.03 -5.49
CA ARG A 5 -15.60 5.58 -5.49
C ARG A 5 -16.85 5.20 -4.70
N THR A 6 -17.63 4.30 -5.27
CA THR A 6 -18.83 3.75 -4.63
C THR A 6 -18.69 2.26 -4.30
N THR A 7 -17.52 1.67 -4.59
CA THR A 7 -17.26 0.24 -4.40
C THR A 7 -16.31 -0.01 -3.21
N THR A 8 -16.30 -1.24 -2.72
CA THR A 8 -15.36 -1.68 -1.68
C THR A 8 -14.00 -2.07 -2.23
N ASP A 9 -13.82 -2.00 -3.53
CA ASP A 9 -12.61 -2.38 -4.25
C ASP A 9 -12.32 -1.33 -5.31
N ALA A 10 -11.15 -0.69 -5.23
CA ALA A 10 -10.76 0.36 -6.17
C ALA A 10 -10.71 -0.13 -7.62
N PHE A 11 -10.41 -1.41 -7.85
CA PHE A 11 -10.37 -1.97 -9.20
C PHE A 11 -11.74 -2.15 -9.84
N LEU A 12 -12.80 -2.14 -9.05
CA LEU A 12 -14.17 -2.14 -9.58
C LEU A 12 -14.60 -0.78 -10.08
N HIS A 13 -13.85 0.27 -9.77
CA HIS A 13 -14.06 1.61 -10.30
C HIS A 13 -13.25 1.75 -11.60
N THR A 14 -13.93 1.82 -12.73
CA THR A 14 -13.31 1.78 -14.06
C THR A 14 -12.24 2.85 -14.25
N THR A 15 -12.50 4.07 -13.82
CA THR A 15 -11.55 5.18 -13.96
C THR A 15 -10.26 4.89 -13.19
N THR A 16 -10.37 4.39 -11.96
CA THR A 16 -9.21 4.04 -11.13
C THR A 16 -8.42 2.88 -11.76
N CYS A 17 -9.12 1.84 -12.19
CA CYS A 17 -8.49 0.68 -12.83
C CYS A 17 -7.71 1.10 -14.09
N ASN A 18 -8.32 1.93 -14.93
CA ASN A 18 -7.67 2.43 -16.14
C ASN A 18 -6.46 3.32 -15.83
N ALA A 19 -6.57 4.16 -14.80
CA ALA A 19 -5.46 5.03 -14.39
C ALA A 19 -4.25 4.21 -13.94
N ILE A 20 -4.47 3.15 -13.17
CA ILE A 20 -3.41 2.24 -12.74
C ILE A 20 -2.77 1.56 -13.95
N ALA A 21 -3.58 1.03 -14.86
CA ALA A 21 -3.09 0.35 -16.06
C ALA A 21 -2.23 1.27 -16.93
N LYS A 22 -2.58 2.54 -17.05
CA LYS A 22 -1.84 3.53 -17.85
C LYS A 22 -0.43 3.79 -17.34
N THR A 23 -0.17 3.55 -16.05
CA THR A 23 1.18 3.78 -15.50
C THR A 23 2.21 2.79 -16.06
N GLY A 24 1.77 1.62 -16.49
CA GLY A 24 2.66 0.53 -16.91
C GLY A 24 3.49 -0.04 -15.78
N ARG A 25 3.25 0.37 -14.54
CA ARG A 25 3.99 -0.13 -13.38
C ARG A 25 3.47 -1.48 -12.96
N LYS A 26 4.35 -2.31 -12.40
CA LYS A 26 4.01 -3.67 -11.96
C LYS A 26 3.86 -3.78 -10.45
N THR A 27 4.39 -2.83 -9.70
CA THR A 27 4.31 -2.79 -8.24
C THR A 27 3.26 -1.76 -7.82
N LEU A 28 2.36 -2.19 -6.94
CA LEU A 28 1.29 -1.34 -6.41
C LEU A 28 1.42 -1.28 -4.90
N LEU A 29 1.57 -0.06 -4.37
CA LEU A 29 1.52 0.20 -2.94
C LEU A 29 0.11 0.59 -2.56
N VAL A 30 -0.46 -0.06 -1.55
CA VAL A 30 -1.83 0.19 -1.09
C VAL A 30 -1.80 0.63 0.37
N ALA A 31 -2.52 1.70 0.66
CA ALA A 31 -2.67 2.24 2.01
C ALA A 31 -4.04 2.93 2.12
N GLY A 32 -4.46 3.24 3.33
CA GLY A 32 -5.67 4.01 3.58
C GLY A 32 -6.59 3.40 4.64
N VAL A 33 -7.85 3.78 4.58
CA VAL A 33 -8.92 3.41 5.52
C VAL A 33 -10.13 2.92 4.73
N ALA A 34 -10.77 1.86 5.08
CA ALA A 34 -10.44 0.94 6.18
C ALA A 34 -9.66 -0.26 5.65
N THR A 35 -8.75 -0.75 6.48
CA THR A 35 -7.90 -1.89 6.14
C THR A 35 -8.72 -3.12 5.71
N GLU A 36 -9.77 -3.44 6.46
CA GLU A 36 -10.59 -4.64 6.23
C GLU A 36 -11.51 -4.54 5.01
N ILE A 37 -11.67 -3.36 4.44
CA ILE A 37 -12.61 -3.12 3.35
C ILE A 37 -11.85 -2.72 2.08
N ILE A 38 -11.68 -1.42 1.86
CA ILE A 38 -11.13 -0.93 0.59
C ILE A 38 -9.66 -1.36 0.38
N VAL A 39 -8.86 -1.33 1.43
CA VAL A 39 -7.44 -1.74 1.35
C VAL A 39 -7.35 -3.23 1.01
N GLN A 40 -8.03 -4.08 1.79
CA GLN A 40 -7.99 -5.53 1.60
C GLN A 40 -8.50 -5.92 0.22
N HIS A 41 -9.68 -5.45 -0.17
CA HIS A 41 -10.28 -5.88 -1.43
C HIS A 41 -9.52 -5.33 -2.64
N SER A 42 -9.01 -4.11 -2.57
CA SER A 42 -8.18 -3.55 -3.65
C SER A 42 -6.87 -4.30 -3.79
N ALA A 43 -6.23 -4.65 -2.68
CA ALA A 43 -4.97 -5.40 -2.71
C ALA A 43 -5.17 -6.81 -3.29
N LEU A 44 -6.24 -7.49 -2.88
CA LEU A 44 -6.55 -8.83 -3.42
C LEU A 44 -6.83 -8.77 -4.93
N SER A 45 -7.58 -7.77 -5.38
CA SER A 45 -7.86 -7.58 -6.81
C SER A 45 -6.60 -7.27 -7.60
N GLY A 46 -5.71 -6.44 -7.07
CA GLY A 46 -4.43 -6.12 -7.70
C GLY A 46 -3.57 -7.36 -7.86
N ALA A 47 -3.47 -8.18 -6.82
CA ALA A 47 -2.73 -9.43 -6.86
C ALA A 47 -3.32 -10.41 -7.89
N ALA A 48 -4.65 -10.50 -7.95
CA ALA A 48 -5.34 -11.36 -8.93
C ALA A 48 -5.08 -10.92 -10.37
N ARG A 49 -4.76 -9.64 -10.58
CA ARG A 49 -4.40 -9.09 -11.89
C ARG A 49 -2.92 -9.22 -12.23
N GLY A 50 -2.16 -9.89 -11.37
CA GLY A 50 -0.73 -10.12 -11.61
C GLY A 50 0.18 -8.99 -11.16
N LEU A 51 -0.32 -8.02 -10.43
CA LEU A 51 0.50 -6.95 -9.86
C LEU A 51 1.25 -7.46 -8.62
N ASP A 52 2.43 -6.90 -8.39
CA ASP A 52 3.19 -7.08 -7.17
C ASP A 52 2.62 -6.08 -6.15
N VAL A 53 1.74 -6.56 -5.27
CA VAL A 53 1.03 -5.68 -4.34
C VAL A 53 1.70 -5.71 -2.98
N GLN A 54 1.95 -4.52 -2.43
CA GLN A 54 2.45 -4.33 -1.09
C GLN A 54 1.51 -3.42 -0.31
N VAL A 55 1.14 -3.83 0.89
CA VAL A 55 0.28 -3.04 1.77
C VAL A 55 1.14 -2.41 2.87
N VAL A 56 1.07 -1.09 3.00
CA VAL A 56 1.85 -0.31 3.95
C VAL A 56 1.08 -0.26 5.27
N VAL A 57 1.40 -1.15 6.20
CA VAL A 57 0.55 -1.42 7.36
C VAL A 57 0.42 -0.23 8.32
N ASP A 58 1.47 0.56 8.49
CA ASP A 58 1.44 1.74 9.36
C ASP A 58 0.86 2.99 8.68
N ALA A 59 0.46 2.87 7.42
CA ALA A 59 -0.33 3.87 6.70
C ALA A 59 -1.77 3.41 6.46
N CYS A 60 -2.21 2.37 7.16
CA CYS A 60 -3.58 1.86 7.11
C CYS A 60 -4.27 2.11 8.45
N GLY A 61 -5.59 2.31 8.41
CA GLY A 61 -6.43 2.40 9.60
C GLY A 61 -7.53 1.36 9.54
N GLY A 62 -7.57 0.47 10.53
CA GLY A 62 -8.57 -0.59 10.61
C GLY A 62 -9.68 -0.26 11.59
N LEU A 63 -10.72 -1.10 11.57
CA LEU A 63 -11.88 -0.96 12.45
C LEU A 63 -11.56 -1.42 13.87
N SER A 64 -10.72 -2.43 14.00
CA SER A 64 -10.21 -2.93 15.27
C SER A 64 -8.88 -3.65 15.03
N ALA A 65 -8.06 -3.76 16.07
CA ALA A 65 -6.80 -4.52 15.98
C ALA A 65 -7.05 -5.97 15.57
N ARG A 66 -8.10 -6.56 16.09
CA ARG A 66 -8.43 -7.96 15.81
C ARG A 66 -8.82 -8.20 14.36
N THR A 67 -9.69 -7.36 13.81
CA THR A 67 -10.15 -7.50 12.42
C THR A 67 -9.10 -7.06 11.43
N GLU A 68 -8.29 -6.06 11.77
CA GLU A 68 -7.18 -5.62 10.95
C GLU A 68 -6.11 -6.73 10.84
N ASP A 69 -5.78 -7.39 11.95
CA ASP A 69 -4.85 -8.50 11.95
C ASP A 69 -5.33 -9.64 11.03
N ALA A 70 -6.61 -9.96 11.09
CA ALA A 70 -7.20 -10.98 10.23
C ALA A 70 -7.08 -10.58 8.74
N ALA A 71 -7.29 -9.31 8.42
CA ALA A 71 -7.14 -8.80 7.06
C ALA A 71 -5.70 -8.94 6.56
N PHE A 72 -4.73 -8.56 7.37
CA PHE A 72 -3.31 -8.69 6.99
C PHE A 72 -2.90 -10.14 6.79
N ARG A 73 -3.39 -11.06 7.62
CA ARG A 73 -3.10 -12.49 7.45
C ARG A 73 -3.68 -13.02 6.14
N ARG A 74 -4.89 -12.62 5.82
CA ARG A 74 -5.54 -13.02 4.56
C ARG A 74 -4.77 -12.50 3.36
N LEU A 75 -4.30 -11.26 3.42
CA LEU A 75 -3.48 -10.67 2.36
C LEU A 75 -2.17 -11.44 2.18
N ALA A 76 -1.49 -11.79 3.27
CA ALA A 76 -0.24 -12.54 3.20
C ALA A 76 -0.46 -13.91 2.55
N GLN A 77 -1.56 -14.60 2.87
CA GLN A 77 -1.89 -15.88 2.26
C GLN A 77 -2.17 -15.77 0.76
N ALA A 78 -2.60 -14.61 0.30
CA ALA A 78 -2.87 -14.35 -1.12
C ALA A 78 -1.62 -13.88 -1.88
N GLY A 79 -0.46 -13.83 -1.24
CA GLY A 79 0.78 -13.39 -1.86
C GLY A 79 1.00 -11.88 -1.82
N VAL A 80 0.17 -11.15 -1.10
CA VAL A 80 0.36 -9.71 -0.89
C VAL A 80 1.40 -9.51 0.20
N VAL A 81 2.41 -8.68 -0.07
CA VAL A 81 3.46 -8.38 0.89
C VAL A 81 2.99 -7.27 1.83
N THR A 82 3.13 -7.48 3.13
CA THR A 82 2.93 -6.41 4.10
C THR A 82 4.26 -5.71 4.36
N THR A 83 4.24 -4.39 4.41
CA THR A 83 5.45 -3.58 4.58
C THR A 83 5.13 -2.37 5.47
N SER A 84 6.09 -1.47 5.63
CA SER A 84 5.94 -0.27 6.43
C SER A 84 6.51 0.94 5.70
N VAL A 85 6.17 2.14 6.16
CA VAL A 85 6.73 3.38 5.61
C VAL A 85 8.25 3.36 5.72
N ALA A 86 8.78 2.91 6.86
CA ALA A 86 10.23 2.83 7.06
C ALA A 86 10.89 1.87 6.06
N SER A 87 10.28 0.71 5.83
CA SER A 87 10.81 -0.27 4.87
C SER A 87 10.81 0.26 3.45
N ILE A 88 9.73 0.94 3.04
CA ILE A 88 9.63 1.56 1.72
C ILE A 88 10.67 2.66 1.57
N ALA A 89 10.84 3.52 2.57
CA ALA A 89 11.83 4.59 2.55
C ALA A 89 13.25 4.02 2.38
N GLY A 90 13.57 2.94 3.12
CA GLY A 90 14.86 2.26 3.00
C GLY A 90 15.08 1.66 1.63
N GLN A 91 14.04 1.04 1.08
CA GLN A 91 14.09 0.42 -0.24
C GLN A 91 14.30 1.46 -1.35
N LEU A 92 13.61 2.60 -1.27
CA LEU A 92 13.75 3.68 -2.25
C LEU A 92 15.09 4.39 -2.12
N ALA A 93 15.64 4.51 -0.91
CA ALA A 93 16.96 5.09 -0.70
C ALA A 93 18.05 4.23 -1.35
N GLY A 94 17.99 2.92 -1.16
CA GLY A 94 18.96 1.97 -1.70
C GLY A 94 20.34 2.14 -1.09
N ASP A 95 21.03 3.21 -1.46
CA ASP A 95 22.37 3.54 -1.02
C ASP A 95 22.35 4.90 -0.32
N PHE A 96 22.70 4.94 0.96
CA PHE A 96 22.69 6.17 1.76
C PHE A 96 23.74 7.20 1.32
N THR A 97 24.65 6.85 0.41
CA THR A 97 25.60 7.80 -0.17
C THR A 97 24.98 8.58 -1.35
N GLN A 98 23.81 8.18 -1.84
CA GLN A 98 23.14 8.84 -2.95
C GLN A 98 22.30 10.04 -2.47
N PRO A 99 22.12 11.08 -3.31
CA PRO A 99 21.39 12.30 -2.90
C PRO A 99 19.95 12.02 -2.43
N LYS A 100 19.24 11.10 -3.08
CA LYS A 100 17.86 10.77 -2.70
C LYS A 100 17.75 10.13 -1.31
N ALA A 101 18.84 9.55 -0.81
CA ALA A 101 18.86 8.90 0.49
C ALA A 101 18.71 9.91 1.64
N GLY A 102 19.09 11.16 1.44
CA GLY A 102 18.91 12.21 2.43
C GLY A 102 17.45 12.42 2.80
N GLN A 103 16.55 12.34 1.83
CA GLN A 103 15.11 12.46 2.07
C GLN A 103 14.59 11.25 2.86
N ALA A 104 15.03 10.06 2.52
CA ALA A 104 14.64 8.84 3.23
C ALA A 104 15.13 8.85 4.68
N ILE A 105 16.36 9.30 4.91
CA ILE A 105 16.91 9.46 6.26
C ILE A 105 16.08 10.44 7.07
N GLY A 106 15.67 11.56 6.47
CA GLY A 106 14.81 12.54 7.11
C GLY A 106 13.49 11.95 7.58
N ILE A 107 12.84 11.17 6.71
CA ILE A 107 11.59 10.47 7.06
C ILE A 107 11.80 9.50 8.23
N LEU A 108 12.87 8.72 8.21
CA LEU A 108 13.17 7.76 9.27
C LEU A 108 13.43 8.46 10.60
N TYR A 109 14.12 9.60 10.60
CA TYR A 109 14.33 10.38 11.80
C TYR A 109 13.04 10.93 12.38
N GLU A 110 12.15 11.44 11.54
CA GLU A 110 10.84 11.92 11.98
C GLU A 110 10.03 10.79 12.62
N MET A 111 10.02 9.63 12.02
CA MET A 111 9.31 8.47 12.57
C MET A 111 9.88 8.04 13.92
N ALA A 112 11.20 8.07 14.07
CA ALA A 112 11.87 7.67 15.31
C ALA A 112 11.63 8.66 16.44
N SER A 113 11.35 9.93 16.13
CA SER A 113 11.11 10.97 17.13
C SER A 113 9.65 11.13 17.54
N THR A 114 8.74 10.41 16.91
CA THR A 114 7.33 10.38 17.30
C THR A 114 7.03 9.15 18.14
#